data_d3deb6ff7dc6c1899833e481891c7dd4
#
_entry.id   d3deb6ff7dc6c1899833e481891c7dd4
#
_cell.length_a   1.000
_cell.length_b   1.000
_cell.length_c   1.000
_cell.angle_alpha   90.00
_cell.angle_beta   90.00
_cell.angle_gamma   90.00
#
_symmetry.space_group_name_H-M   'P 1'
#
loop_
_entity.id
_entity.type
_entity.pdbx_description
1 polymer ?
#
loop_
_entity_poly.entity_id
_entity_poly.type
_entity_poly.pdbx_seq_one_letter_code
_entity_poly.pdbx_strand_id
1 'polypeptide(L)'
;MELLGERWSLLIVRELMFGPRRFSQLRTGLPGLSANVLTQRLEGLEAAGILTRRMLPPPASVQVYELTPWGYEAEPAIQSLGRWAARSPSHDTSLPLSAASLMMSFRTMVDRDRAGERPMTVGFNLEPDVFVVRPGPEGVEVHRDDPNAADVVLQGSPRGIAAVVYGGMALADAEAAGLIKLSGDRGAAEWFVTLFRLPPKVGAA
;
A
#
# COMPACT_ATOMS: atom_id res chain seq x y z
N MET A 1 -1.00 -0.05 -24.35
CA MET A 1 -0.78 1.16 -23.48
C MET A 1 -2.01 2.05 -23.38
N GLU A 2 -3.06 1.83 -24.16
CA GLU A 2 -4.29 2.64 -24.19
C GLU A 2 -5.00 2.74 -22.83
N LEU A 3 -5.02 1.66 -22.04
CA LEU A 3 -5.78 1.59 -20.79
C LEU A 3 -5.09 2.31 -19.62
N LEU A 4 -3.80 2.08 -19.41
CA LEU A 4 -3.05 2.55 -18.23
C LEU A 4 -1.83 3.42 -18.59
N GLY A 5 -1.61 3.73 -19.88
CA GLY A 5 -0.46 4.49 -20.36
C GLY A 5 -0.49 5.99 -20.01
N GLU A 6 -1.64 6.51 -19.65
CA GLU A 6 -1.78 7.89 -19.24
C GLU A 6 -1.14 8.13 -17.87
N ARG A 7 -0.40 9.23 -17.76
CA ARG A 7 0.21 9.63 -16.49
C ARG A 7 -0.84 9.65 -15.38
N TRP A 8 -0.52 9.09 -14.21
CA TRP A 8 -1.35 8.93 -13.02
C TRP A 8 -2.31 7.74 -13.03
N SER A 9 -2.72 7.19 -14.20
CA SER A 9 -3.70 6.10 -14.26
C SER A 9 -3.28 4.89 -13.43
N LEU A 10 -2.04 4.42 -13.59
CA LEU A 10 -1.52 3.30 -12.82
C LEU A 10 -1.48 3.57 -11.30
N LEU A 11 -1.16 4.82 -10.91
CA LEU A 11 -1.14 5.20 -9.50
C LEU A 11 -2.55 5.27 -8.91
N ILE A 12 -3.55 5.74 -9.68
CA ILE A 12 -4.96 5.73 -9.25
C ILE A 12 -5.45 4.29 -9.05
N VAL A 13 -5.16 3.41 -10.00
CA VAL A 13 -5.50 1.98 -9.88
C VAL A 13 -4.85 1.37 -8.62
N ARG A 14 -3.58 1.66 -8.35
CA ARG A 14 -2.90 1.23 -7.11
C ARG A 14 -3.61 1.71 -5.84
N GLU A 15 -4.04 2.96 -5.79
CA GLU A 15 -4.76 3.49 -4.62
C GLU A 15 -6.11 2.80 -4.37
N LEU A 16 -6.71 2.24 -5.42
CA LEU A 16 -7.99 1.52 -5.39
C LEU A 16 -7.84 0.01 -5.12
N MET A 17 -6.63 -0.56 -5.15
CA MET A 17 -6.38 -2.00 -4.96
C MET A 17 -6.83 -2.53 -3.59
N PHE A 18 -7.01 -1.66 -2.61
CA PHE A 18 -7.44 -2.03 -1.26
C PHE A 18 -8.88 -1.59 -0.96
N GLY A 19 -9.72 -1.47 -1.99
CA GLY A 19 -11.12 -1.15 -1.90
C GLY A 19 -11.49 0.28 -2.30
N PRO A 20 -12.78 0.63 -2.21
CA PRO A 20 -13.32 1.87 -2.75
C PRO A 20 -12.77 3.11 -2.04
N ARG A 21 -12.62 4.21 -2.81
CA ARG A 21 -12.11 5.50 -2.34
C ARG A 21 -12.98 6.65 -2.82
N ARG A 22 -13.14 7.66 -1.95
CA ARG A 22 -13.71 8.94 -2.34
C ARG A 22 -12.72 9.75 -3.19
N PHE A 23 -13.22 10.66 -3.99
CA PHE A 23 -12.37 11.58 -4.76
C PHE A 23 -11.31 12.30 -3.90
N SER A 24 -11.74 12.83 -2.74
CA SER A 24 -10.83 13.53 -1.82
C SER A 24 -9.71 12.63 -1.29
N GLN A 25 -10.02 11.38 -1.00
CA GLN A 25 -9.03 10.40 -0.52
C GLN A 25 -8.00 10.05 -1.59
N LEU A 26 -8.42 9.86 -2.85
CA LEU A 26 -7.51 9.66 -3.98
C LEU A 26 -6.59 10.87 -4.18
N ARG A 27 -7.16 12.08 -4.11
CA ARG A 27 -6.39 13.32 -4.23
C ARG A 27 -5.36 13.47 -3.10
N THR A 28 -5.71 13.13 -1.87
CA THR A 28 -4.77 13.17 -0.73
C THR A 28 -3.66 12.13 -0.87
N GLY A 29 -3.99 10.92 -1.34
CA GLY A 29 -3.02 9.83 -1.56
C GLY A 29 -2.05 10.08 -2.73
N LEU A 30 -2.38 11.01 -3.63
CA LEU A 30 -1.60 11.30 -4.85
C LEU A 30 -1.21 12.80 -4.91
N PRO A 31 -0.32 13.27 -4.04
CA PRO A 31 0.11 14.66 -4.02
C PRO A 31 0.76 15.06 -5.35
N GLY A 32 0.44 16.27 -5.82
CA GLY A 32 0.84 16.77 -7.14
C GLY A 32 -0.17 16.47 -8.26
N LEU A 33 -1.19 15.66 -8.01
CA LEU A 33 -2.28 15.44 -8.94
C LEU A 33 -3.36 16.52 -8.78
N SER A 34 -3.60 17.31 -9.84
CA SER A 34 -4.67 18.32 -9.83
C SER A 34 -6.05 17.67 -9.89
N ALA A 35 -7.07 18.35 -9.35
CA ALA A 35 -8.45 17.85 -9.38
C ALA A 35 -8.95 17.59 -10.80
N ASN A 36 -8.63 18.47 -11.76
CA ASN A 36 -9.04 18.32 -13.15
C ASN A 36 -8.42 17.08 -13.80
N VAL A 37 -7.13 16.84 -13.57
CA VAL A 37 -6.46 15.65 -14.10
C VAL A 37 -6.99 14.38 -13.44
N LEU A 38 -7.24 14.39 -12.13
CA LEU A 38 -7.86 13.25 -11.44
C LEU A 38 -9.24 12.94 -12.03
N THR A 39 -10.09 13.97 -12.25
CA THR A 39 -11.41 13.78 -12.88
C THR A 39 -11.28 13.11 -14.25
N GLN A 40 -10.43 13.66 -15.13
CA GLN A 40 -10.22 13.11 -16.47
C GLN A 40 -9.72 11.66 -16.45
N ARG A 41 -8.80 11.33 -15.52
CA ARG A 41 -8.29 9.95 -15.40
C ARG A 41 -9.36 9.00 -14.88
N LEU A 42 -10.17 9.41 -13.91
CA LEU A 42 -11.26 8.60 -13.39
C LEU A 42 -12.32 8.34 -14.46
N GLU A 43 -12.69 9.36 -15.26
CA GLU A 43 -13.60 9.21 -16.39
C GLU A 43 -13.05 8.26 -17.47
N GLY A 44 -11.77 8.40 -17.82
CA GLY A 44 -11.11 7.50 -18.78
C GLY A 44 -11.03 6.04 -18.29
N LEU A 45 -10.68 5.83 -17.03
CA LEU A 45 -10.63 4.50 -16.43
C LEU A 45 -12.02 3.87 -16.29
N GLU A 46 -13.05 4.66 -16.03
CA GLU A 46 -14.45 4.22 -15.99
C GLU A 46 -14.95 3.84 -17.40
N ALA A 47 -14.70 4.68 -18.40
CA ALA A 47 -15.04 4.39 -19.80
C ALA A 47 -14.33 3.15 -20.32
N ALA A 48 -13.11 2.86 -19.84
CA ALA A 48 -12.36 1.65 -20.16
C ALA A 48 -12.83 0.40 -19.35
N GLY A 49 -13.80 0.55 -18.43
CA GLY A 49 -14.29 -0.55 -17.61
C GLY A 49 -13.34 -1.03 -16.51
N ILE A 50 -12.30 -0.26 -16.19
CA ILE A 50 -11.31 -0.60 -15.14
C ILE A 50 -11.84 -0.29 -13.75
N LEU A 51 -12.60 0.78 -13.62
CA LEU A 51 -13.27 1.16 -12.37
C LEU A 51 -14.74 1.52 -12.61
N THR A 52 -15.48 1.66 -11.54
CA THR A 52 -16.86 2.15 -11.54
C THR A 52 -17.08 3.16 -10.42
N ARG A 53 -18.03 4.06 -10.63
CA ARG A 53 -18.56 4.95 -9.59
C ARG A 53 -19.78 4.31 -8.94
N ARG A 54 -19.88 4.34 -7.64
CA ARG A 54 -21.09 3.95 -6.93
C ARG A 54 -21.33 4.79 -5.69
N MET A 55 -22.58 4.84 -5.26
CA MET A 55 -22.97 5.43 -3.99
C MET A 55 -22.85 4.37 -2.89
N LEU A 56 -22.18 4.69 -1.80
CA LEU A 56 -22.25 3.86 -0.60
C LEU A 56 -23.66 3.99 0.03
N PRO A 57 -24.19 2.90 0.60
CA PRO A 57 -25.48 2.98 1.29
C PRO A 57 -25.39 3.85 2.55
N PRO A 58 -26.53 4.28 3.11
CA PRO A 58 -26.57 4.93 4.42
C PRO A 58 -25.87 4.08 5.49
N PRO A 59 -25.23 4.67 6.50
CA PRO A 59 -25.20 6.11 6.79
C PRO A 59 -24.18 6.92 5.98
N ALA A 60 -23.27 6.28 5.26
CA ALA A 60 -22.18 6.97 4.56
C ALA A 60 -22.69 7.86 3.41
N SER A 61 -23.65 7.39 2.60
CA SER A 61 -24.31 8.12 1.50
C SER A 61 -23.35 8.99 0.65
N VAL A 62 -22.20 8.44 0.28
CA VAL A 62 -21.16 9.16 -0.46
C VAL A 62 -20.77 8.42 -1.72
N GLN A 63 -20.37 9.18 -2.74
CA GLN A 63 -19.82 8.63 -3.98
C GLN A 63 -18.40 8.14 -3.75
N VAL A 64 -18.13 6.93 -4.24
CA VAL A 64 -16.80 6.30 -4.25
C VAL A 64 -16.47 5.77 -5.64
N TYR A 65 -15.19 5.60 -5.89
CA TYR A 65 -14.62 4.89 -7.03
C TYR A 65 -14.09 3.55 -6.55
N GLU A 66 -14.31 2.50 -7.31
CA GLU A 66 -13.93 1.13 -6.99
C GLU A 66 -13.47 0.41 -8.25
N LEU A 67 -12.46 -0.44 -8.15
CA LEU A 67 -12.05 -1.26 -9.28
C LEU A 67 -13.14 -2.28 -9.62
N THR A 68 -13.30 -2.53 -10.91
CA THR A 68 -14.07 -3.69 -11.38
C THR A 68 -13.27 -4.98 -11.11
N PRO A 69 -13.89 -6.17 -11.15
CA PRO A 69 -13.14 -7.43 -11.10
C PRO A 69 -11.96 -7.45 -12.09
N TRP A 70 -12.15 -6.98 -13.30
CA TRP A 70 -11.09 -6.84 -14.30
C TRP A 70 -10.04 -5.80 -13.91
N GLY A 71 -10.43 -4.68 -13.27
CA GLY A 71 -9.49 -3.70 -12.76
C GLY A 71 -8.54 -4.26 -11.71
N TYR A 72 -9.02 -5.16 -10.83
CA TYR A 72 -8.18 -5.86 -9.86
C TYR A 72 -7.15 -6.79 -10.50
N GLU A 73 -7.41 -7.34 -11.69
CA GLU A 73 -6.46 -8.19 -12.43
C GLU A 73 -5.18 -7.44 -12.86
N ALA A 74 -5.15 -6.10 -12.76
CA ALA A 74 -3.95 -5.31 -13.01
C ALA A 74 -2.90 -5.42 -11.87
N GLU A 75 -3.24 -5.99 -10.72
CA GLU A 75 -2.33 -6.06 -9.56
C GLU A 75 -0.99 -6.72 -9.87
N PRO A 76 -0.89 -7.89 -10.53
CA PRO A 76 0.39 -8.51 -10.85
C PRO A 76 1.31 -7.64 -11.71
N ALA A 77 0.73 -6.87 -12.65
CA ALA A 77 1.49 -5.93 -13.46
C ALA A 77 2.05 -4.77 -12.63
N ILE A 78 1.24 -4.22 -11.70
CA ILE A 78 1.68 -3.17 -10.76
C ILE A 78 2.82 -3.68 -9.87
N GLN A 79 2.69 -4.89 -9.32
CA GLN A 79 3.73 -5.52 -8.51
C GLN A 79 5.02 -5.72 -9.30
N SER A 80 4.93 -6.22 -10.54
CA SER A 80 6.09 -6.43 -11.42
C SER A 80 6.82 -5.13 -11.74
N LEU A 81 6.08 -4.06 -12.06
CA LEU A 81 6.64 -2.72 -12.27
C LEU A 81 7.27 -2.16 -10.98
N GLY A 82 6.61 -2.32 -9.84
CA GLY A 82 7.13 -1.90 -8.55
C GLY A 82 8.44 -2.59 -8.19
N ARG A 83 8.52 -3.91 -8.38
CA ARG A 83 9.73 -4.70 -8.16
C ARG A 83 10.86 -4.28 -9.10
N TRP A 84 10.56 -4.06 -10.37
CA TRP A 84 11.52 -3.56 -11.35
C TRP A 84 12.04 -2.17 -10.99
N ALA A 85 11.15 -1.24 -10.66
CA ALA A 85 11.50 0.13 -10.30
C ALA A 85 12.34 0.20 -9.00
N ALA A 86 12.07 -0.68 -8.03
CA ALA A 86 12.85 -0.76 -6.80
C ALA A 86 14.34 -1.09 -7.03
N ARG A 87 14.69 -1.66 -8.19
CA ARG A 87 16.08 -1.95 -8.59
C ARG A 87 16.84 -0.73 -9.13
N SER A 88 16.15 0.38 -9.37
CA SER A 88 16.81 1.59 -9.87
C SER A 88 17.84 2.11 -8.84
N PRO A 89 19.10 2.35 -9.24
CA PRO A 89 20.09 2.97 -8.35
C PRO A 89 19.73 4.43 -8.02
N SER A 90 18.94 5.08 -8.90
CA SER A 90 18.47 6.45 -8.73
C SER A 90 17.08 6.54 -8.08
N HIS A 91 16.64 5.48 -7.38
CA HIS A 91 15.35 5.52 -6.69
C HIS A 91 15.34 6.59 -5.61
N ASP A 92 14.49 7.59 -5.80
CA ASP A 92 14.34 8.70 -4.86
C ASP A 92 13.36 8.30 -3.72
N THR A 93 13.92 8.03 -2.55
CA THR A 93 13.15 7.71 -1.34
C THR A 93 12.45 8.93 -0.73
N SER A 94 12.71 10.16 -1.25
CA SER A 94 12.03 11.37 -0.81
C SER A 94 10.65 11.56 -1.44
N LEU A 95 10.32 10.80 -2.48
CA LEU A 95 9.01 10.84 -3.13
C LEU A 95 7.88 10.45 -2.17
N PRO A 96 6.68 11.04 -2.32
CA PRO A 96 5.53 10.70 -1.50
C PRO A 96 5.22 9.21 -1.51
N LEU A 97 5.00 8.63 -0.33
CA LEU A 97 4.60 7.24 -0.13
C LEU A 97 3.21 7.23 0.52
N SER A 98 2.19 6.80 -0.23
CA SER A 98 0.84 6.63 0.32
C SER A 98 0.73 5.34 1.14
N ALA A 99 -0.31 5.25 1.96
CA ALA A 99 -0.62 4.03 2.71
C ALA A 99 -0.88 2.84 1.77
N ALA A 100 -1.63 3.05 0.67
CA ALA A 100 -1.85 2.02 -0.34
C ALA A 100 -0.54 1.59 -1.03
N SER A 101 0.37 2.53 -1.29
CA SER A 101 1.69 2.23 -1.85
C SER A 101 2.53 1.35 -0.92
N LEU A 102 2.52 1.64 0.39
CA LEU A 102 3.19 0.82 1.40
C LEU A 102 2.58 -0.60 1.45
N MET A 103 1.26 -0.72 1.49
CA MET A 103 0.57 -2.01 1.51
C MET A 103 0.85 -2.83 0.23
N MET A 104 0.88 -2.17 -0.93
CA MET A 104 1.25 -2.82 -2.19
C MET A 104 2.71 -3.29 -2.16
N SER A 105 3.61 -2.54 -1.51
CA SER A 105 5.00 -2.97 -1.36
C SER A 105 5.13 -4.24 -0.52
N PHE A 106 4.29 -4.43 0.50
CA PHE A 106 4.27 -5.67 1.27
C PHE A 106 3.86 -6.87 0.40
N ARG A 107 2.77 -6.76 -0.38
CA ARG A 107 2.40 -7.80 -1.34
C ARG A 107 3.48 -8.10 -2.37
N THR A 108 4.28 -7.09 -2.73
CA THR A 108 5.30 -7.20 -3.79
C THR A 108 6.61 -7.78 -3.28
N MET A 109 7.05 -7.44 -2.06
CA MET A 109 8.41 -7.66 -1.55
C MET A 109 8.49 -8.74 -0.49
N VAL A 110 7.38 -9.42 -0.17
CA VAL A 110 7.35 -10.46 0.84
C VAL A 110 8.19 -11.69 0.44
N ASP A 111 8.90 -12.23 1.40
CA ASP A 111 9.50 -13.56 1.35
C ASP A 111 8.42 -14.59 1.72
N ARG A 112 7.86 -15.27 0.70
CA ARG A 112 6.72 -16.17 0.86
C ARG A 112 7.08 -17.42 1.64
N ASP A 113 8.30 -17.92 1.52
CA ASP A 113 8.73 -19.11 2.22
C ASP A 113 8.70 -18.87 3.74
N ARG A 114 9.14 -17.68 4.16
CA ARG A 114 9.11 -17.29 5.56
C ARG A 114 7.75 -16.82 6.06
N ALA A 115 6.96 -16.18 5.21
CA ALA A 115 5.67 -15.60 5.60
C ALA A 115 4.67 -16.65 6.13
N GLY A 116 4.78 -17.91 5.71
CA GLY A 116 3.94 -19.03 6.16
C GLY A 116 4.39 -19.69 7.46
N GLU A 117 5.59 -19.37 7.99
CA GLU A 117 6.15 -20.04 9.19
C GLU A 117 5.38 -19.73 10.48
N ARG A 118 4.79 -18.55 10.56
CA ARG A 118 4.10 -18.08 11.77
C ARG A 118 2.78 -17.39 11.41
N PRO A 119 1.63 -17.95 11.79
CA PRO A 119 0.36 -17.23 11.66
C PRO A 119 0.36 -16.02 12.60
N MET A 120 0.00 -14.86 12.06
CA MET A 120 -0.12 -13.61 12.81
C MET A 120 -0.95 -12.59 12.07
N THR A 121 -1.41 -11.60 12.80
CA THR A 121 -2.06 -10.40 12.27
C THR A 121 -1.31 -9.14 12.69
N VAL A 122 -1.06 -8.26 11.75
CA VAL A 122 -0.44 -6.96 12.01
C VAL A 122 -1.40 -5.85 11.61
N GLY A 123 -1.76 -5.03 12.57
CA GLY A 123 -2.56 -3.84 12.37
C GLY A 123 -1.69 -2.65 11.99
N PHE A 124 -2.18 -1.81 11.11
CA PHE A 124 -1.54 -0.56 10.72
C PHE A 124 -2.51 0.60 10.89
N ASN A 125 -2.13 1.59 11.69
CA ASN A 125 -2.79 2.89 11.75
C ASN A 125 -1.90 3.93 11.06
N LEU A 126 -2.26 4.26 9.81
CA LEU A 126 -1.50 5.14 8.92
C LEU A 126 -2.24 6.45 8.63
N GLU A 127 -3.05 6.91 9.53
CA GLU A 127 -3.98 8.04 9.41
C GLU A 127 -3.96 8.79 8.07
N PRO A 128 -5.12 8.88 7.39
CA PRO A 128 -6.45 8.45 7.85
C PRO A 128 -6.77 6.98 7.50
N ASP A 129 -5.83 6.22 7.00
CA ASP A 129 -6.01 4.85 6.55
C ASP A 129 -5.64 3.83 7.64
N VAL A 130 -6.42 2.78 7.75
CA VAL A 130 -6.17 1.65 8.64
C VAL A 130 -6.19 0.34 7.84
N PHE A 131 -5.33 -0.61 8.26
CA PHE A 131 -5.23 -1.90 7.59
C PHE A 131 -4.96 -3.02 8.59
N VAL A 132 -5.40 -4.21 8.21
CA VAL A 132 -4.98 -5.48 8.81
C VAL A 132 -4.23 -6.28 7.76
N VAL A 133 -3.06 -6.76 8.12
CA VAL A 133 -2.13 -7.49 7.27
C VAL A 133 -1.92 -8.88 7.85
N ARG A 134 -2.06 -9.92 7.01
CA ARG A 134 -1.83 -11.33 7.38
C ARG A 134 -0.80 -11.93 6.46
N PRO A 135 0.44 -12.15 6.91
CA PRO A 135 1.40 -12.95 6.17
C PRO A 135 0.97 -14.41 6.10
N GLY A 136 1.23 -15.05 4.99
CA GLY A 136 0.92 -16.45 4.76
C GLY A 136 1.72 -17.04 3.61
N PRO A 137 1.62 -18.36 3.35
CA PRO A 137 2.41 -19.06 2.32
C PRO A 137 2.11 -18.56 0.90
N GLU A 138 0.91 -18.06 0.66
CA GLU A 138 0.53 -17.47 -0.64
C GLU A 138 0.97 -16.01 -0.80
N GLY A 139 1.55 -15.41 0.25
CA GLY A 139 2.00 -14.02 0.28
C GLY A 139 1.42 -13.24 1.45
N VAL A 140 0.97 -12.02 1.18
CA VAL A 140 0.43 -11.13 2.22
C VAL A 140 -1.00 -10.73 1.85
N GLU A 141 -1.94 -11.10 2.69
CA GLU A 141 -3.30 -10.56 2.62
C GLU A 141 -3.34 -9.20 3.29
N VAL A 142 -3.99 -8.24 2.66
CA VAL A 142 -4.14 -6.87 3.17
C VAL A 142 -5.60 -6.44 3.01
N HIS A 143 -6.20 -6.03 4.10
CA HIS A 143 -7.57 -5.51 4.13
C HIS A 143 -7.62 -4.16 4.84
N ARG A 144 -8.53 -3.28 4.39
CA ARG A 144 -8.91 -2.09 5.15
C ARG A 144 -9.90 -2.51 6.22
N ASP A 145 -9.42 -2.65 7.43
CA ASP A 145 -10.23 -3.09 8.58
C ASP A 145 -9.68 -2.49 9.87
N ASP A 146 -10.44 -2.61 10.96
CA ASP A 146 -10.03 -2.14 12.29
C ASP A 146 -8.77 -2.92 12.76
N PRO A 147 -7.64 -2.24 12.98
CA PRO A 147 -6.40 -2.88 13.39
C PRO A 147 -6.36 -3.29 14.86
N ASN A 148 -7.31 -2.87 15.70
CA ASN A 148 -7.23 -3.00 17.16
C ASN A 148 -7.28 -4.45 17.66
N ALA A 149 -7.80 -5.38 16.86
CA ALA A 149 -7.84 -6.81 17.20
C ALA A 149 -6.61 -7.60 16.69
N ALA A 150 -5.62 -6.93 16.10
CA ALA A 150 -4.40 -7.57 15.61
C ALA A 150 -3.44 -7.92 16.77
N ASP A 151 -2.58 -8.91 16.54
CA ASP A 151 -1.56 -9.33 17.54
C ASP A 151 -0.60 -8.19 17.88
N VAL A 152 -0.31 -7.34 16.91
CA VAL A 152 0.47 -6.11 17.08
C VAL A 152 -0.06 -5.01 16.17
N VAL A 153 -0.06 -3.78 16.67
CA VAL A 153 -0.44 -2.58 15.89
C VAL A 153 0.75 -1.64 15.78
N LEU A 154 1.04 -1.24 14.54
CA LEU A 154 2.01 -0.21 14.20
C LEU A 154 1.26 1.06 13.76
N GLN A 155 1.47 2.14 14.50
CA GLN A 155 0.93 3.46 14.18
C GLN A 155 2.07 4.37 13.73
N GLY A 156 1.86 5.14 12.64
CA GLY A 156 2.85 6.07 12.14
C GLY A 156 2.58 6.50 10.71
N SER A 157 3.50 7.27 10.14
CA SER A 157 3.42 7.59 8.72
C SER A 157 3.87 6.39 7.87
N PRO A 158 3.40 6.27 6.60
CA PRO A 158 3.91 5.24 5.69
C PRO A 158 5.43 5.25 5.56
N ARG A 159 6.08 6.41 5.64
CA ARG A 159 7.54 6.55 5.63
C ARG A 159 8.21 6.03 6.90
N GLY A 160 7.62 6.30 8.08
CA GLY A 160 8.12 5.78 9.34
C GLY A 160 8.13 4.26 9.35
N ILE A 161 7.04 3.65 8.87
CA ILE A 161 6.97 2.19 8.72
C ILE A 161 7.99 1.68 7.68
N ALA A 162 8.12 2.36 6.53
CA ALA A 162 9.08 1.97 5.50
C ALA A 162 10.54 2.07 5.97
N ALA A 163 10.87 3.02 6.84
CA ALA A 163 12.22 3.15 7.43
C ALA A 163 12.58 1.91 8.27
N VAL A 164 11.62 1.33 8.98
CA VAL A 164 11.83 0.11 9.75
C VAL A 164 11.86 -1.12 8.84
N VAL A 165 10.90 -1.25 7.93
CA VAL A 165 10.74 -2.46 7.09
C VAL A 165 11.84 -2.54 6.02
N TYR A 166 12.21 -1.44 5.40
CA TYR A 166 13.14 -1.40 4.24
C TYR A 166 14.43 -0.65 4.51
N GLY A 167 14.42 0.30 5.47
CA GLY A 167 15.56 1.16 5.76
C GLY A 167 16.53 0.59 6.80
N GLY A 168 16.20 -0.54 7.42
CA GLY A 168 17.04 -1.18 8.45
C GLY A 168 17.05 -0.44 9.79
N MET A 169 16.13 0.52 10.01
CA MET A 169 15.99 1.20 11.30
C MET A 169 15.40 0.23 12.31
N ALA A 170 16.00 0.12 13.50
CA ALA A 170 15.44 -0.70 14.56
C ALA A 170 14.09 -0.14 15.05
N LEU A 171 13.15 -1.02 15.44
CA LEU A 171 11.86 -0.62 15.98
C LEU A 171 12.00 0.34 17.17
N ALA A 172 12.92 0.03 18.08
CA ALA A 172 13.17 0.87 19.26
C ALA A 172 13.67 2.28 18.90
N ASP A 173 14.53 2.40 17.89
CA ASP A 173 15.04 3.70 17.43
C ASP A 173 13.93 4.51 16.76
N ALA A 174 13.07 3.85 15.96
CA ALA A 174 11.93 4.50 15.32
C ALA A 174 10.88 4.99 16.36
N GLU A 175 10.65 4.23 17.43
CA GLU A 175 9.80 4.64 18.55
C GLU A 175 10.42 5.83 19.31
N ALA A 176 11.71 5.76 19.63
CA ALA A 176 12.42 6.82 20.33
C ALA A 176 12.43 8.14 19.52
N ALA A 177 12.50 8.03 18.18
CA ALA A 177 12.40 9.16 17.27
C ALA A 177 10.97 9.64 17.02
N GLY A 178 9.95 9.00 17.59
CA GLY A 178 8.54 9.32 17.40
C GLY A 178 8.00 9.07 15.99
N LEU A 179 8.70 8.27 15.18
CA LEU A 179 8.31 7.95 13.82
C LEU A 179 7.20 6.90 13.76
N ILE A 180 7.19 6.01 14.75
CA ILE A 180 6.18 4.96 14.93
C ILE A 180 5.81 4.83 16.39
N LYS A 181 4.64 4.24 16.62
CA LYS A 181 4.21 3.74 17.94
C LYS A 181 3.80 2.28 17.78
N LEU A 182 4.26 1.43 18.67
CA LEU A 182 3.97 0.01 18.66
C LEU A 182 3.11 -0.35 19.88
N SER A 183 2.09 -1.19 19.69
CA SER A 183 1.30 -1.79 20.75
C SER A 183 1.02 -3.26 20.45
N GLY A 184 0.99 -4.11 21.48
CA GLY A 184 0.83 -5.56 21.32
C GLY A 184 2.16 -6.33 21.33
N ASP A 185 2.21 -7.46 20.64
CA ASP A 185 3.37 -8.37 20.61
C ASP A 185 4.56 -7.77 19.83
N ARG A 186 5.56 -7.29 20.57
CA ARG A 186 6.81 -6.75 19.99
C ARG A 186 7.57 -7.81 19.17
N GLY A 187 7.63 -9.05 19.65
CA GLY A 187 8.32 -10.13 18.94
C GLY A 187 7.66 -10.45 17.58
N ALA A 188 6.32 -10.28 17.52
CA ALA A 188 5.59 -10.37 16.27
C ALA A 188 5.99 -9.25 15.31
N ALA A 189 6.11 -8.00 15.79
CA ALA A 189 6.55 -6.88 14.95
C ALA A 189 8.00 -7.07 14.46
N GLU A 190 8.92 -7.48 15.34
CA GLU A 190 10.31 -7.75 14.99
C GLU A 190 10.44 -8.83 13.93
N TRP A 191 9.63 -9.88 14.02
CA TRP A 191 9.60 -10.92 13.00
C TRP A 191 8.98 -10.41 11.70
N PHE A 192 7.86 -9.69 11.76
CA PHE A 192 7.16 -9.16 10.60
C PHE A 192 8.07 -8.31 9.71
N VAL A 193 8.83 -7.39 10.29
CA VAL A 193 9.71 -6.49 9.50
C VAL A 193 10.80 -7.25 8.75
N THR A 194 11.17 -8.46 9.18
CA THR A 194 12.16 -9.30 8.49
C THR A 194 11.62 -10.01 7.25
N LEU A 195 10.31 -10.00 7.04
CA LEU A 195 9.69 -10.70 5.91
C LEU A 195 9.87 -10.01 4.55
N PHE A 196 10.29 -8.75 4.55
CA PHE A 196 10.29 -7.94 3.34
C PHE A 196 11.72 -7.57 2.93
N ARG A 197 12.04 -7.82 1.65
CA ARG A 197 13.36 -7.48 1.11
C ARG A 197 13.23 -6.76 -0.22
N LEU A 198 13.89 -5.63 -0.34
CA LEU A 198 14.04 -4.97 -1.63
C LEU A 198 14.99 -5.80 -2.52
N PRO A 199 14.72 -5.90 -3.82
CA PRO A 199 15.62 -6.56 -4.75
C PRO A 199 16.94 -5.78 -4.86
N PRO A 200 18.06 -6.45 -5.23
CA PRO A 200 19.34 -5.78 -5.40
C PRO A 200 19.27 -4.72 -6.49
N LYS A 201 19.96 -3.62 -6.28
CA LYS A 201 20.06 -2.53 -7.26
C LYS A 201 20.75 -3.01 -8.53
N VAL A 202 20.38 -2.44 -9.68
CA VAL A 202 21.08 -2.69 -10.94
C VAL A 202 22.49 -2.13 -10.84
N GLY A 203 23.50 -2.95 -11.17
CA GLY A 203 24.90 -2.54 -11.11
C GLY A 203 25.53 -2.59 -9.69
N ALA A 204 24.80 -3.03 -8.66
CA ALA A 204 25.41 -3.43 -7.41
C ALA A 204 26.04 -4.83 -7.61
N ALA A 205 27.37 -4.85 -7.74
CA ALA A 205 28.17 -6.09 -7.76
C ALA A 205 28.40 -6.59 -6.35
#